data_1780cd5b0a0563ab90915071add0c794
#
_entry.id   1780cd5b0a0563ab90915071add0c794
#
_cell.length_a   1.000
_cell.length_b   1.000
_cell.length_c   1.000
_cell.angle_alpha   90.00
_cell.angle_beta   90.00
_cell.angle_gamma   90.00
#
_symmetry.space_group_name_H-M   'P 1'
#
loop_
_entity.id
_entity.type
_entity.pdbx_description
1 polymer ?
#
loop_
_entity_poly.entity_id
_entity_poly.type
_entity_poly.pdbx_seq_one_letter_code
_entity_poly.pdbx_strand_id
1 'polypeptide(L)'
;MVEGEPQYRKEGKKMIWKNGAKAAFALGFDLDGATIWRNKAYNIPGGEAFIKGVSIGEYGTKVGTLRLLEILKEYNLKATWFIPAENVMKYPDLVEKILNQGHEIGHHDFDHRGEYGNTPDEQIEYIEKCQSIFQKYAGVKAKGFRGTGFILPETEEWIYSEGGFVYASCGLSGEECDWYVANGKKTAAVNIPCRDEMMDDYMQTVMNSYPQVLVGMPRIAPYRNPYENWVHEVKGMIRYGGAGSPAFHPQIAGTPGRAVMFEKFCDYLVNEKDIWCSTCIDIAEFFVANNGGETNA
;
A
#
# COMPACT_ATOMS: atom_id res chain seq x y z
N MET A 1 16.72 34.85 15.51
CA MET A 1 17.25 34.04 14.40
C MET A 1 17.98 32.88 15.03
N VAL A 2 17.45 31.69 14.96
CA VAL A 2 18.14 30.47 15.41
C VAL A 2 18.90 29.94 14.18
N GLU A 3 20.14 30.35 14.08
CA GLU A 3 21.10 29.77 13.12
C GLU A 3 21.57 28.43 13.69
N GLY A 4 21.09 27.37 13.13
CA GLY A 4 21.55 26.00 13.35
C GLY A 4 20.66 25.07 12.53
N GLU A 5 21.20 24.47 11.47
CA GLU A 5 20.51 23.39 10.80
C GLU A 5 20.24 22.27 11.82
N PRO A 6 19.02 21.73 11.85
CA PRO A 6 18.69 20.68 12.81
C PRO A 6 19.61 19.46 12.60
N GLN A 7 20.18 18.93 13.68
CA GLN A 7 21.11 17.77 13.68
C GLN A 7 20.57 16.47 13.06
N TYR A 8 19.27 16.41 12.72
CA TYR A 8 18.66 15.22 12.09
C TYR A 8 18.78 15.21 10.56
N ARG A 9 19.34 16.25 9.93
CA ARG A 9 19.76 16.15 8.53
C ARG A 9 20.96 15.24 8.46
N LYS A 10 20.77 13.96 8.10
CA LYS A 10 21.87 13.09 7.71
C LYS A 10 22.62 13.79 6.56
N GLU A 11 23.91 14.00 6.73
CA GLU A 11 24.83 14.43 5.67
C GLU A 11 25.01 13.31 4.62
N GLY A 12 23.91 12.81 4.08
CA GLY A 12 23.86 11.83 2.99
C GLY A 12 23.48 12.52 1.68
N LYS A 13 24.07 12.10 0.59
CA LYS A 13 23.67 12.54 -0.75
C LYS A 13 22.22 12.06 -0.97
N LYS A 14 21.27 13.00 -0.94
CA LYS A 14 19.87 12.69 -1.22
C LYS A 14 19.73 12.05 -2.59
N MET A 15 18.92 11.01 -2.68
CA MET A 15 18.62 10.37 -3.95
C MET A 15 17.93 11.36 -4.88
N ILE A 16 18.36 11.40 -6.11
CA ILE A 16 17.67 12.10 -7.20
C ILE A 16 16.92 11.06 -7.99
N TRP A 17 15.61 11.20 -7.99
CA TRP A 17 14.72 10.29 -8.66
C TRP A 17 14.61 10.58 -10.16
N LYS A 18 13.84 9.78 -10.85
CA LYS A 18 13.62 9.90 -12.30
C LYS A 18 13.20 11.33 -12.67
N ASN A 19 13.71 11.84 -13.78
CA ASN A 19 13.49 13.19 -14.29
C ASN A 19 13.97 14.32 -13.36
N GLY A 20 14.87 14.03 -12.42
CA GLY A 20 15.41 15.02 -11.48
C GLY A 20 14.50 15.31 -10.28
N ALA A 21 13.47 14.52 -10.08
CA ALA A 21 12.56 14.67 -8.94
C ALA A 21 13.30 14.48 -7.61
N LYS A 22 12.86 15.20 -6.58
CA LYS A 22 13.44 15.18 -5.23
C LYS A 22 12.86 14.08 -4.35
N ALA A 23 11.67 13.58 -4.70
CA ALA A 23 10.99 12.50 -4.00
C ALA A 23 10.27 11.56 -4.98
N ALA A 24 9.98 10.32 -4.55
CA ALA A 24 9.19 9.34 -5.31
C ALA A 24 7.93 8.96 -4.55
N PHE A 25 6.82 8.79 -5.26
CA PHE A 25 5.53 8.51 -4.67
C PHE A 25 4.78 7.44 -5.47
N ALA A 26 4.44 6.34 -4.82
CA ALA A 26 3.57 5.32 -5.40
C ALA A 26 2.17 5.43 -4.82
N LEU A 27 1.17 5.68 -5.66
CA LEU A 27 -0.22 5.54 -5.23
C LEU A 27 -0.48 4.07 -4.88
N GLY A 28 -0.67 3.77 -3.59
CA GLY A 28 -0.94 2.44 -3.06
C GLY A 28 -2.41 2.29 -2.69
N PHE A 29 -3.02 1.19 -3.15
CA PHE A 29 -4.40 0.83 -2.80
C PHE A 29 -4.44 -0.56 -2.21
N ASP A 30 -5.08 -0.69 -1.05
CA ASP A 30 -5.35 -1.97 -0.41
C ASP A 30 -6.78 -2.41 -0.79
N LEU A 31 -6.87 -3.37 -1.72
CA LEU A 31 -8.15 -3.86 -2.27
C LEU A 31 -8.72 -4.99 -1.40
N ASP A 32 -9.00 -4.69 -0.15
CA ASP A 32 -9.47 -5.66 0.85
C ASP A 32 -10.86 -6.24 0.55
N GLY A 33 -11.68 -5.50 -0.19
CA GLY A 33 -13.07 -5.90 -0.40
C GLY A 33 -13.81 -6.02 0.94
N ALA A 34 -14.56 -7.12 1.11
CA ALA A 34 -15.30 -7.39 2.34
C ALA A 34 -14.49 -8.15 3.41
N THR A 35 -13.22 -8.50 3.15
CA THR A 35 -12.43 -9.39 4.03
C THR A 35 -12.32 -8.83 5.44
N ILE A 36 -11.92 -7.56 5.58
CA ILE A 36 -11.75 -6.91 6.89
C ILE A 36 -13.03 -6.97 7.72
N TRP A 37 -14.18 -6.64 7.13
CA TRP A 37 -15.44 -6.64 7.90
C TRP A 37 -15.88 -8.03 8.28
N ARG A 38 -15.72 -9.02 7.41
CA ARG A 38 -16.00 -10.44 7.73
C ARG A 38 -15.10 -10.90 8.87
N ASN A 39 -13.80 -10.63 8.80
CA ASN A 39 -12.83 -11.10 9.77
C ASN A 39 -13.04 -10.47 11.15
N LYS A 40 -13.33 -9.19 11.21
CA LYS A 40 -13.61 -8.51 12.49
C LYS A 40 -14.92 -8.92 13.13
N ALA A 41 -15.87 -9.38 12.33
CA ALA A 41 -17.13 -9.95 12.82
C ALA A 41 -17.04 -11.45 13.14
N TYR A 42 -15.97 -12.14 12.73
CA TYR A 42 -15.81 -13.59 12.83
C TYR A 42 -15.96 -14.12 14.26
N ASN A 43 -15.40 -13.41 15.24
CA ASN A 43 -15.45 -13.80 16.65
C ASN A 43 -16.64 -13.19 17.41
N ILE A 44 -17.58 -12.54 16.72
CA ILE A 44 -18.78 -11.95 17.33
C ILE A 44 -19.97 -12.87 17.03
N PRO A 45 -20.72 -13.35 18.02
CA PRO A 45 -21.92 -14.14 17.77
C PRO A 45 -22.89 -13.43 16.82
N GLY A 46 -23.24 -14.07 15.70
CA GLY A 46 -24.06 -13.47 14.63
C GLY A 46 -23.30 -12.51 13.71
N GLY A 47 -21.99 -12.40 13.86
CA GLY A 47 -21.14 -11.50 13.06
C GLY A 47 -21.10 -11.86 11.58
N GLU A 48 -21.35 -13.11 11.21
CA GLU A 48 -21.50 -13.59 9.84
C GLU A 48 -22.64 -12.88 9.09
N ALA A 49 -23.62 -12.34 9.83
CA ALA A 49 -24.74 -11.56 9.28
C ALA A 49 -24.48 -10.05 9.27
N PHE A 50 -23.23 -9.61 9.42
CA PHE A 50 -22.86 -8.19 9.43
C PHE A 50 -22.98 -7.55 8.03
N ILE A 51 -24.20 -7.51 7.51
CA ILE A 51 -24.55 -7.08 6.15
C ILE A 51 -24.01 -5.69 5.83
N LYS A 52 -24.10 -4.74 6.77
CA LYS A 52 -23.62 -3.37 6.56
C LYS A 52 -22.12 -3.32 6.29
N GLY A 53 -21.32 -3.98 7.10
CA GLY A 53 -19.87 -4.01 6.94
C GLY A 53 -19.46 -4.70 5.64
N VAL A 54 -20.02 -5.88 5.37
CA VAL A 54 -19.78 -6.61 4.12
C VAL A 54 -20.14 -5.75 2.90
N SER A 55 -21.29 -5.04 2.91
CA SER A 55 -21.70 -4.19 1.79
C SER A 55 -20.75 -3.01 1.55
N ILE A 56 -20.15 -2.44 2.61
CA ILE A 56 -19.12 -1.39 2.48
C ILE A 56 -17.90 -1.94 1.75
N GLY A 57 -17.40 -3.10 2.17
CA GLY A 57 -16.27 -3.73 1.51
C GLY A 57 -16.54 -4.10 0.05
N GLU A 58 -17.72 -4.68 -0.23
CA GLU A 58 -18.13 -5.01 -1.59
C GLU A 58 -18.31 -3.77 -2.49
N TYR A 59 -18.64 -2.62 -1.93
CA TYR A 59 -18.67 -1.37 -2.67
C TYR A 59 -17.28 -1.06 -3.28
N GLY A 60 -16.21 -1.32 -2.55
CA GLY A 60 -14.84 -1.14 -3.02
C GLY A 60 -14.56 -1.92 -4.30
N THR A 61 -14.92 -3.21 -4.34
CA THR A 61 -14.68 -4.07 -5.50
C THR A 61 -15.66 -3.83 -6.66
N LYS A 62 -16.91 -3.42 -6.37
CA LYS A 62 -17.96 -3.26 -7.40
C LYS A 62 -18.00 -1.87 -8.03
N VAL A 63 -17.67 -0.84 -7.25
CA VAL A 63 -17.84 0.57 -7.68
C VAL A 63 -16.57 1.39 -7.44
N GLY A 64 -16.02 1.34 -6.23
CA GLY A 64 -14.91 2.21 -5.80
C GLY A 64 -13.68 2.04 -6.68
N THR A 65 -13.23 0.80 -6.89
CA THR A 65 -12.07 0.51 -7.75
C THR A 65 -12.28 1.00 -9.19
N LEU A 66 -13.44 0.74 -9.77
CA LEU A 66 -13.71 1.17 -11.16
C LEU A 66 -13.63 2.69 -11.31
N ARG A 67 -14.20 3.43 -10.36
CA ARG A 67 -14.12 4.90 -10.34
C ARG A 67 -12.68 5.40 -10.19
N LEU A 68 -11.90 4.80 -9.28
CA LEU A 68 -10.50 5.18 -9.10
C LEU A 68 -9.67 4.87 -10.34
N LEU A 69 -9.91 3.76 -11.03
CA LEU A 69 -9.25 3.43 -12.29
C LEU A 69 -9.55 4.45 -13.40
N GLU A 70 -10.79 4.97 -13.47
CA GLU A 70 -11.16 6.04 -14.41
C GLU A 70 -10.38 7.33 -14.10
N ILE A 71 -10.32 7.75 -12.83
CA ILE A 71 -9.54 8.92 -12.40
C ILE A 71 -8.05 8.74 -12.74
N LEU A 72 -7.46 7.60 -12.34
CA LEU A 72 -6.04 7.33 -12.62
C LEU A 72 -5.73 7.36 -14.12
N LYS A 73 -6.63 6.84 -14.95
CA LYS A 73 -6.52 6.89 -16.40
C LYS A 73 -6.57 8.31 -16.94
N GLU A 74 -7.47 9.16 -16.44
CA GLU A 74 -7.60 10.56 -16.84
C GLU A 74 -6.33 11.35 -16.57
N TYR A 75 -5.73 11.17 -15.43
CA TYR A 75 -4.47 11.82 -15.03
C TYR A 75 -3.20 11.09 -15.51
N ASN A 76 -3.34 9.99 -16.27
CA ASN A 76 -2.23 9.14 -16.72
C ASN A 76 -1.30 8.70 -15.57
N LEU A 77 -1.85 8.43 -14.40
CA LEU A 77 -1.15 7.93 -13.23
C LEU A 77 -1.21 6.40 -13.15
N LYS A 78 -0.11 5.80 -12.69
CA LYS A 78 -0.06 4.38 -12.36
C LYS A 78 -0.07 4.20 -10.86
N ALA A 79 -0.57 3.07 -10.41
CA ALA A 79 -0.73 2.73 -8.99
C ALA A 79 -0.34 1.28 -8.74
N THR A 80 -0.04 0.98 -7.49
CA THR A 80 0.13 -0.38 -6.99
C THR A 80 -1.10 -0.79 -6.20
N TRP A 81 -1.67 -1.94 -6.54
CA TRP A 81 -2.85 -2.49 -5.88
C TRP A 81 -2.44 -3.72 -5.07
N PHE A 82 -2.44 -3.61 -3.77
CA PHE A 82 -2.22 -4.72 -2.85
C PHE A 82 -3.53 -5.46 -2.66
N ILE A 83 -3.58 -6.73 -3.07
CA ILE A 83 -4.83 -7.48 -3.18
C ILE A 83 -4.72 -8.79 -2.40
N PRO A 84 -5.63 -9.08 -1.45
CA PRO A 84 -5.74 -10.41 -0.86
C PRO A 84 -5.98 -11.48 -1.93
N ALA A 85 -5.30 -12.62 -1.83
CA ALA A 85 -5.41 -13.69 -2.82
C ALA A 85 -6.85 -14.21 -2.99
N GLU A 86 -7.66 -14.17 -1.94
CA GLU A 86 -9.10 -14.45 -2.01
C GLU A 86 -9.81 -13.52 -2.98
N ASN A 87 -9.48 -12.22 -2.97
CA ASN A 87 -10.10 -11.24 -3.87
C ASN A 87 -9.60 -11.40 -5.31
N VAL A 88 -8.35 -11.85 -5.51
CA VAL A 88 -7.86 -12.21 -6.85
C VAL A 88 -8.69 -13.36 -7.45
N MET A 89 -9.03 -14.38 -6.66
CA MET A 89 -9.91 -15.48 -7.11
C MET A 89 -11.34 -15.01 -7.33
N LYS A 90 -11.85 -14.15 -6.44
CA LYS A 90 -13.27 -13.75 -6.44
C LYS A 90 -13.59 -12.73 -7.53
N TYR A 91 -12.62 -11.90 -7.91
CA TYR A 91 -12.81 -10.79 -8.84
C TYR A 91 -11.76 -10.76 -9.95
N PRO A 92 -11.55 -11.88 -10.72
CA PRO A 92 -10.50 -11.96 -11.72
C PRO A 92 -10.64 -10.90 -12.82
N ASP A 93 -11.87 -10.58 -13.26
CA ASP A 93 -12.12 -9.55 -14.27
C ASP A 93 -11.72 -8.14 -13.79
N LEU A 94 -11.82 -7.87 -12.48
CA LEU A 94 -11.39 -6.61 -11.90
C LEU A 94 -9.86 -6.53 -11.88
N VAL A 95 -9.20 -7.63 -11.51
CA VAL A 95 -7.74 -7.74 -11.51
C VAL A 95 -7.19 -7.59 -12.92
N GLU A 96 -7.83 -8.22 -13.91
CA GLU A 96 -7.49 -8.04 -15.33
C GLU A 96 -7.59 -6.58 -15.77
N LYS A 97 -8.65 -5.85 -15.37
CA LYS A 97 -8.80 -4.43 -15.68
C LYS A 97 -7.68 -3.58 -15.06
N ILE A 98 -7.27 -3.88 -13.83
CA ILE A 98 -6.16 -3.22 -13.15
C ILE A 98 -4.88 -3.41 -13.98
N LEU A 99 -4.55 -4.64 -14.33
CA LEU A 99 -3.35 -4.99 -15.09
C LEU A 99 -3.37 -4.40 -16.51
N ASN A 100 -4.52 -4.47 -17.22
CA ASN A 100 -4.67 -3.95 -18.59
C ASN A 100 -4.52 -2.42 -18.66
N GLN A 101 -4.70 -1.70 -17.57
CA GLN A 101 -4.39 -0.28 -17.49
C GLN A 101 -2.93 0.01 -17.10
N GLY A 102 -2.09 -1.03 -16.97
CA GLY A 102 -0.67 -0.92 -16.66
C GLY A 102 -0.39 -0.58 -15.20
N HIS A 103 -1.30 -0.91 -14.30
CA HIS A 103 -1.07 -0.86 -12.86
C HIS A 103 -0.34 -2.12 -12.38
N GLU A 104 0.31 -2.01 -11.24
CA GLU A 104 0.93 -3.13 -10.55
C GLU A 104 -0.06 -3.80 -9.59
N ILE A 105 0.06 -5.11 -9.38
CA ILE A 105 -0.58 -5.82 -8.27
C ILE A 105 0.48 -6.34 -7.30
N GLY A 106 0.25 -6.13 -6.00
CA GLY A 106 1.08 -6.58 -4.89
C GLY A 106 0.37 -7.61 -4.01
N HIS A 107 1.14 -8.38 -3.27
CA HIS A 107 0.65 -9.36 -2.31
C HIS A 107 0.08 -8.68 -1.05
N HIS A 108 -1.11 -9.10 -0.61
CA HIS A 108 -1.77 -8.62 0.60
C HIS A 108 -2.45 -9.74 1.37
N ASP A 109 -1.69 -10.77 1.70
CA ASP A 109 -2.16 -12.01 2.33
C ASP A 109 -3.17 -12.81 1.49
N PHE A 110 -3.80 -13.81 2.14
CA PHE A 110 -4.89 -14.56 1.53
C PHE A 110 -6.23 -13.83 1.70
N ASP A 111 -6.59 -13.50 2.94
CA ASP A 111 -7.90 -12.97 3.33
C ASP A 111 -7.84 -11.86 4.39
N HIS A 112 -6.69 -11.25 4.56
CA HIS A 112 -6.46 -10.13 5.49
C HIS A 112 -6.71 -10.49 6.97
N ARG A 113 -6.59 -11.77 7.37
CA ARG A 113 -6.64 -12.17 8.79
C ARG A 113 -5.31 -12.03 9.49
N GLY A 114 -4.23 -12.05 8.73
CA GLY A 114 -2.88 -12.08 9.29
C GLY A 114 -2.52 -13.41 9.96
N GLU A 115 -3.26 -14.47 9.64
CA GLU A 115 -3.08 -15.82 10.20
C GLU A 115 -2.29 -16.66 9.21
N TYR A 116 -0.95 -16.50 9.22
CA TYR A 116 -0.06 -17.20 8.29
C TYR A 116 0.31 -18.62 8.72
N GLY A 117 0.12 -18.97 9.99
CA GLY A 117 0.59 -20.20 10.62
C GLY A 117 1.53 -19.93 11.80
N ASN A 118 1.92 -20.97 12.52
CA ASN A 118 2.70 -20.89 13.75
C ASN A 118 4.17 -21.29 13.57
N THR A 119 4.53 -21.82 12.41
CA THR A 119 5.88 -22.22 12.04
C THR A 119 6.32 -21.56 10.74
N PRO A 120 7.63 -21.41 10.48
CA PRO A 120 8.13 -20.90 9.21
C PRO A 120 7.59 -21.69 8.00
N ASP A 121 7.57 -23.01 8.07
CA ASP A 121 7.10 -23.86 6.97
C ASP A 121 5.61 -23.61 6.65
N GLU A 122 4.76 -23.50 7.68
CA GLU A 122 3.33 -23.16 7.50
C GLU A 122 3.15 -21.80 6.85
N GLN A 123 3.95 -20.82 7.28
CA GLN A 123 3.88 -19.46 6.74
C GLN A 123 4.36 -19.39 5.30
N ILE A 124 5.44 -20.11 4.97
CA ILE A 124 5.97 -20.21 3.61
C ILE A 124 4.94 -20.87 2.69
N GLU A 125 4.37 -22.01 3.09
CA GLU A 125 3.32 -22.70 2.33
C GLU A 125 2.12 -21.79 2.07
N TYR A 126 1.71 -21.02 3.08
CA TYR A 126 0.63 -20.04 2.95
C TYR A 126 0.93 -18.98 1.89
N ILE A 127 2.13 -18.40 1.91
CA ILE A 127 2.55 -17.36 0.97
C ILE A 127 2.69 -17.94 -0.45
N GLU A 128 3.26 -19.14 -0.59
CA GLU A 128 3.37 -19.85 -1.88
C GLU A 128 1.99 -20.17 -2.47
N LYS A 129 1.05 -20.59 -1.64
CA LYS A 129 -0.35 -20.76 -2.04
C LYS A 129 -0.94 -19.45 -2.60
N CYS A 130 -0.72 -18.33 -1.93
CA CYS A 130 -1.16 -17.03 -2.43
C CYS A 130 -0.52 -16.70 -3.79
N GLN A 131 0.79 -16.88 -3.93
CA GLN A 131 1.50 -16.66 -5.20
C GLN A 131 0.99 -17.57 -6.33
N SER A 132 0.62 -18.80 -6.01
CA SER A 132 0.00 -19.74 -6.96
C SER A 132 -1.36 -19.25 -7.45
N ILE A 133 -2.13 -18.61 -6.57
CA ILE A 133 -3.40 -17.97 -6.90
C ILE A 133 -3.19 -16.78 -7.82
N PHE A 134 -2.24 -15.89 -7.50
CA PHE A 134 -1.88 -14.77 -8.37
C PHE A 134 -1.50 -15.27 -9.76
N GLN A 135 -0.62 -16.27 -9.85
CA GLN A 135 -0.23 -16.84 -11.13
C GLN A 135 -1.40 -17.43 -11.90
N LYS A 136 -2.30 -18.15 -11.22
CA LYS A 136 -3.43 -18.83 -11.85
C LYS A 136 -4.51 -17.86 -12.36
N TYR A 137 -4.86 -16.84 -11.59
CA TYR A 137 -6.02 -15.98 -11.88
C TYR A 137 -5.64 -14.61 -12.47
N ALA A 138 -4.42 -14.14 -12.23
CA ALA A 138 -3.91 -12.87 -12.75
C ALA A 138 -2.81 -13.04 -13.81
N GLY A 139 -2.29 -14.25 -14.00
CA GLY A 139 -1.22 -14.55 -14.96
C GLY A 139 0.17 -14.07 -14.53
N VAL A 140 0.30 -13.49 -13.34
CA VAL A 140 1.56 -12.95 -12.80
C VAL A 140 1.71 -13.35 -11.34
N LYS A 141 2.96 -13.35 -10.84
CA LYS A 141 3.25 -13.40 -9.41
C LYS A 141 3.45 -11.97 -8.89
N ALA A 142 2.95 -11.70 -7.69
CA ALA A 142 3.20 -10.43 -7.01
C ALA A 142 4.70 -10.27 -6.71
N LYS A 143 5.25 -9.10 -6.98
CA LYS A 143 6.66 -8.75 -6.72
C LYS A 143 6.84 -7.95 -5.44
N GLY A 144 5.81 -7.30 -4.97
CA GLY A 144 5.78 -6.55 -3.72
C GLY A 144 4.98 -7.24 -2.65
N PHE A 145 5.42 -7.07 -1.40
CA PHE A 145 4.77 -7.64 -0.23
C PHE A 145 4.30 -6.52 0.72
N ARG A 146 3.00 -6.52 1.01
CA ARG A 146 2.38 -5.72 2.07
C ARG A 146 1.57 -6.67 2.94
N GLY A 147 2.21 -7.19 4.00
CA GLY A 147 1.59 -8.14 4.92
C GLY A 147 0.72 -7.45 5.97
N THR A 148 -0.25 -8.16 6.52
CA THR A 148 -1.19 -7.66 7.53
C THR A 148 -1.02 -8.35 8.90
N GLY A 149 -0.23 -9.41 8.98
CA GLY A 149 -0.08 -10.23 10.18
C GLY A 149 1.36 -10.39 10.65
N PHE A 150 1.52 -11.27 11.60
CA PHE A 150 2.82 -11.58 12.18
C PHE A 150 3.60 -12.56 11.29
N ILE A 151 4.76 -12.14 10.86
CA ILE A 151 5.71 -12.94 10.11
C ILE A 151 6.86 -13.33 11.05
N LEU A 152 7.20 -14.62 11.08
CA LEU A 152 8.35 -15.10 11.82
C LEU A 152 9.66 -14.65 11.13
N PRO A 153 10.75 -14.41 11.89
CA PRO A 153 11.98 -13.90 11.33
C PRO A 153 12.55 -14.74 10.18
N GLU A 154 12.45 -16.07 10.27
CA GLU A 154 12.91 -16.99 9.24
C GLU A 154 12.06 -16.90 7.98
N THR A 155 10.75 -16.73 8.13
CA THR A 155 9.82 -16.52 7.02
C THR A 155 10.07 -15.16 6.37
N GLU A 156 10.31 -14.11 7.16
CA GLU A 156 10.66 -12.79 6.65
C GLU A 156 11.93 -12.84 5.79
N GLU A 157 12.97 -13.53 6.27
CA GLU A 157 14.18 -13.75 5.50
C GLU A 157 13.90 -14.49 4.18
N TRP A 158 13.09 -15.54 4.22
CA TRP A 158 12.68 -16.29 3.01
C TRP A 158 11.91 -15.43 2.00
N ILE A 159 10.96 -14.61 2.46
CA ILE A 159 10.16 -13.72 1.59
C ILE A 159 11.06 -12.89 0.67
N TYR A 160 12.12 -12.29 1.22
CA TYR A 160 12.97 -11.35 0.51
C TYR A 160 14.27 -11.96 -0.03
N SER A 161 14.43 -13.28 0.05
CA SER A 161 15.51 -14.04 -0.58
C SER A 161 14.96 -15.01 -1.62
N GLU A 162 14.40 -16.15 -1.19
CA GLU A 162 13.92 -17.24 -2.03
C GLU A 162 12.47 -17.06 -2.50
N GLY A 163 11.64 -16.35 -1.72
CA GLY A 163 10.23 -16.11 -2.00
C GLY A 163 9.96 -15.24 -3.24
N GLY A 164 10.99 -14.56 -3.75
CA GLY A 164 10.96 -13.83 -5.01
C GLY A 164 10.27 -12.47 -4.93
N PHE A 165 10.06 -11.94 -3.73
CA PHE A 165 9.60 -10.57 -3.52
C PHE A 165 10.79 -9.60 -3.57
N VAL A 166 10.65 -8.53 -4.33
CA VAL A 166 11.73 -7.57 -4.59
C VAL A 166 11.60 -6.27 -3.81
N TYR A 167 10.46 -6.04 -3.17
CA TYR A 167 10.27 -4.94 -2.23
C TYR A 167 9.26 -5.29 -1.13
N ALA A 168 9.44 -4.62 0.01
CA ALA A 168 8.49 -4.53 1.11
C ALA A 168 7.80 -3.18 1.13
N SER A 169 6.52 -3.14 1.49
CA SER A 169 5.78 -1.91 1.81
C SER A 169 4.90 -2.14 3.04
N CYS A 170 5.54 -2.52 4.16
CA CYS A 170 4.86 -3.01 5.35
C CYS A 170 4.93 -2.04 6.55
N GLY A 171 5.74 -1.01 6.51
CA GLY A 171 5.91 -0.13 7.65
C GLY A 171 6.69 1.14 7.34
N LEU A 172 6.75 2.03 8.32
CA LEU A 172 7.45 3.30 8.26
C LEU A 172 8.67 3.25 9.20
N SER A 173 9.74 2.56 8.78
CA SER A 173 11.01 2.51 9.51
C SER A 173 11.98 3.64 9.14
N GLY A 174 11.65 4.41 8.10
CA GLY A 174 12.41 5.55 7.60
C GLY A 174 11.59 6.35 6.59
N GLU A 175 12.16 7.43 6.09
CA GLU A 175 11.50 8.32 5.12
C GLU A 175 11.97 8.09 3.69
N GLU A 176 13.10 7.39 3.52
CA GLU A 176 13.72 7.09 2.23
C GLU A 176 13.59 5.59 1.92
N CYS A 177 13.67 5.23 0.63
CA CYS A 177 13.91 3.85 0.28
C CYS A 177 15.29 3.42 0.80
N ASP A 178 15.36 2.18 1.26
CA ASP A 178 16.62 1.55 1.68
C ASP A 178 16.53 0.05 1.38
N TRP A 179 17.66 -0.63 1.49
CA TRP A 179 17.66 -2.08 1.44
C TRP A 179 16.91 -2.66 2.63
N TYR A 180 16.02 -3.59 2.35
CA TYR A 180 15.25 -4.24 3.41
C TYR A 180 16.16 -5.12 4.28
N VAL A 181 15.99 -5.02 5.60
CA VAL A 181 16.70 -5.83 6.57
C VAL A 181 15.71 -6.82 7.18
N ALA A 182 15.81 -8.09 6.78
CA ALA A 182 15.05 -9.19 7.34
C ALA A 182 15.87 -9.96 8.36
N ASN A 183 15.32 -10.23 9.54
CA ASN A 183 15.99 -10.97 10.59
C ASN A 183 17.43 -10.47 10.88
N GLY A 184 17.65 -9.16 10.84
CA GLY A 184 18.97 -8.55 11.04
C GLY A 184 19.95 -8.67 9.86
N LYS A 185 19.53 -9.25 8.73
CA LYS A 185 20.35 -9.42 7.52
C LYS A 185 19.85 -8.50 6.42
N LYS A 186 20.77 -7.78 5.77
CA LYS A 186 20.49 -7.00 4.58
C LYS A 186 20.10 -7.93 3.45
N THR A 187 18.97 -7.67 2.79
CA THR A 187 18.49 -8.43 1.63
C THR A 187 18.71 -7.66 0.32
N ALA A 188 18.38 -8.29 -0.80
CA ALA A 188 18.34 -7.63 -2.10
C ALA A 188 17.02 -6.88 -2.37
N ALA A 189 16.06 -6.99 -1.47
CA ALA A 189 14.78 -6.31 -1.58
C ALA A 189 14.86 -4.85 -1.10
N VAL A 190 13.97 -4.02 -1.61
CA VAL A 190 13.86 -2.60 -1.27
C VAL A 190 12.76 -2.38 -0.24
N ASN A 191 13.04 -1.64 0.82
CA ASN A 191 12.01 -1.09 1.69
C ASN A 191 11.43 0.16 1.06
N ILE A 192 10.14 0.15 0.73
CA ILE A 192 9.37 1.33 0.32
C ILE A 192 8.49 1.71 1.50
N PRO A 193 8.74 2.84 2.17
CA PRO A 193 7.96 3.24 3.34
C PRO A 193 6.45 3.23 3.07
N CYS A 194 5.70 2.51 3.90
CA CYS A 194 4.25 2.63 3.93
C CYS A 194 3.88 3.88 4.72
N ARG A 195 3.25 4.84 4.06
CA ARG A 195 2.94 6.17 4.62
C ARG A 195 1.57 6.16 5.31
N ASP A 196 1.50 5.59 6.50
CA ASP A 196 0.25 5.48 7.27
C ASP A 196 -0.35 6.84 7.60
N GLU A 197 0.47 7.88 7.76
CA GLU A 197 0.02 9.27 7.96
C GLU A 197 -0.73 9.84 6.74
N MET A 198 -0.57 9.21 5.57
CA MET A 198 -1.29 9.56 4.33
C MET A 198 -2.47 8.62 4.06
N MET A 199 -2.78 7.72 4.97
CA MET A 199 -3.96 6.85 4.82
C MET A 199 -5.22 7.69 4.61
N ASP A 200 -6.16 7.16 3.84
CA ASP A 200 -7.49 7.75 3.74
C ASP A 200 -8.20 7.73 5.09
N ASP A 201 -9.40 8.33 5.19
CA ASP A 201 -10.17 8.32 6.44
C ASP A 201 -10.78 6.93 6.78
N TYR A 202 -10.01 5.87 6.47
CA TYR A 202 -10.37 4.48 6.69
C TYR A 202 -10.74 4.20 8.14
N MET A 203 -9.92 4.63 9.10
CA MET A 203 -10.16 4.36 10.50
C MET A 203 -11.48 4.96 10.99
N GLN A 204 -11.79 6.20 10.62
CA GLN A 204 -13.06 6.84 10.97
C GLN A 204 -14.25 6.12 10.34
N THR A 205 -14.11 5.68 9.09
CA THR A 205 -15.19 4.99 8.37
C THR A 205 -15.38 3.56 8.89
N VAL A 206 -14.29 2.84 9.11
CA VAL A 206 -14.34 1.47 9.62
C VAL A 206 -14.89 1.43 11.03
N MET A 207 -14.42 2.31 11.93
CA MET A 207 -14.90 2.36 13.31
C MET A 207 -16.40 2.66 13.39
N ASN A 208 -16.95 3.40 12.45
CA ASN A 208 -18.40 3.65 12.38
C ASN A 208 -19.23 2.46 11.86
N SER A 209 -18.60 1.55 11.17
CA SER A 209 -19.23 0.37 10.62
C SER A 209 -19.10 -0.87 11.51
N TYR A 210 -18.36 -0.76 12.64
CA TYR A 210 -18.30 -1.84 13.62
C TYR A 210 -19.59 -2.00 14.39
N PRO A 211 -19.91 -3.25 14.83
CA PRO A 211 -21.00 -3.50 15.76
C PRO A 211 -20.84 -2.78 17.11
N GLN A 212 -19.58 -2.51 17.49
CA GLN A 212 -19.25 -1.77 18.71
C GLN A 212 -18.73 -0.37 18.33
N VAL A 213 -19.55 0.64 18.54
CA VAL A 213 -19.16 2.04 18.35
C VAL A 213 -18.26 2.47 19.50
N LEU A 214 -17.02 2.87 19.19
CA LEU A 214 -16.16 3.49 20.17
C LEU A 214 -16.69 4.91 20.47
N VAL A 215 -17.09 5.11 21.73
CA VAL A 215 -17.65 6.41 22.19
C VAL A 215 -16.56 7.49 22.08
N GLY A 216 -16.91 8.64 21.48
CA GLY A 216 -16.02 9.79 21.39
C GLY A 216 -15.13 9.84 20.12
N MET A 217 -15.17 8.84 19.27
CA MET A 217 -14.44 8.90 17.99
C MET A 217 -15.19 9.76 16.96
N PRO A 218 -14.51 10.67 16.24
CA PRO A 218 -15.11 11.40 15.15
C PRO A 218 -15.58 10.44 14.06
N ARG A 219 -16.81 10.58 13.62
CA ARG A 219 -17.42 9.63 12.67
C ARG A 219 -16.96 9.84 11.23
N ILE A 220 -16.71 11.07 10.83
CA ILE A 220 -16.26 11.44 9.48
C ILE A 220 -15.41 12.68 9.61
N ALA A 221 -14.18 12.64 9.05
CA ALA A 221 -13.38 13.86 8.93
C ALA A 221 -13.92 14.75 7.78
N PRO A 222 -13.86 16.09 7.89
CA PRO A 222 -14.06 16.96 6.74
C PRO A 222 -13.11 16.58 5.60
N TYR A 223 -13.58 16.42 4.38
CA TYR A 223 -12.77 15.98 3.23
C TYR A 223 -11.51 16.84 2.97
N ARG A 224 -11.52 18.10 3.38
CA ARG A 224 -10.33 18.95 3.29
C ARG A 224 -9.17 18.44 4.14
N ASN A 225 -9.43 17.82 5.30
CA ASN A 225 -8.39 17.41 6.23
C ASN A 225 -7.50 16.30 5.63
N PRO A 226 -8.04 15.15 5.12
CA PRO A 226 -7.23 14.17 4.43
C PRO A 226 -6.49 14.75 3.23
N TYR A 227 -7.14 15.57 2.41
CA TYR A 227 -6.50 16.22 1.26
C TYR A 227 -5.31 17.11 1.67
N GLU A 228 -5.51 17.97 2.66
CA GLU A 228 -4.46 18.84 3.17
C GLU A 228 -3.30 18.03 3.77
N ASN A 229 -3.58 16.95 4.49
CA ASN A 229 -2.56 16.04 5.00
C ASN A 229 -1.73 15.42 3.87
N TRP A 230 -2.37 14.84 2.85
CA TRP A 230 -1.67 14.23 1.72
C TRP A 230 -0.76 15.23 0.99
N VAL A 231 -1.24 16.44 0.76
CA VAL A 231 -0.46 17.52 0.13
C VAL A 231 0.73 17.93 1.01
N HIS A 232 0.54 18.02 2.34
CA HIS A 232 1.63 18.39 3.25
C HIS A 232 2.68 17.28 3.34
N GLU A 233 2.28 16.00 3.35
CA GLU A 233 3.22 14.89 3.35
C GLU A 233 4.05 14.86 2.07
N VAL A 234 3.43 15.03 0.90
CA VAL A 234 4.18 15.14 -0.37
C VAL A 234 5.16 16.31 -0.34
N LYS A 235 4.77 17.48 0.17
CA LYS A 235 5.68 18.62 0.34
C LYS A 235 6.81 18.31 1.32
N GLY A 236 6.52 17.58 2.38
CA GLY A 236 7.52 17.10 3.33
C GLY A 236 8.53 16.17 2.66
N MET A 237 8.05 15.17 1.89
CA MET A 237 8.90 14.26 1.13
C MET A 237 9.80 15.01 0.13
N ILE A 238 9.28 16.01 -0.57
CA ILE A 238 10.07 16.85 -1.49
C ILE A 238 11.13 17.64 -0.72
N ARG A 239 10.78 18.22 0.42
CA ARG A 239 11.70 19.03 1.23
C ARG A 239 12.81 18.24 1.88
N TYR A 240 12.48 17.10 2.46
CA TYR A 240 13.44 16.30 3.23
C TYR A 240 14.11 15.20 2.41
N GLY A 241 13.64 14.93 1.20
CA GLY A 241 13.93 13.75 0.42
C GLY A 241 13.02 12.62 0.91
N GLY A 242 12.80 11.63 0.08
CA GLY A 242 12.04 10.47 0.53
C GLY A 242 11.30 9.76 -0.59
N ALA A 243 10.71 8.65 -0.21
CA ALA A 243 9.81 7.88 -1.05
C ALA A 243 8.73 7.26 -0.18
N GLY A 244 7.66 6.79 -0.80
CA GLY A 244 6.66 6.07 -0.05
C GLY A 244 5.40 5.76 -0.84
N SER A 245 4.58 4.92 -0.21
CA SER A 245 3.28 4.51 -0.72
C SER A 245 2.25 4.60 0.39
N PRO A 246 1.17 5.38 0.26
CA PRO A 246 0.06 5.35 1.20
C PRO A 246 -0.75 4.07 1.08
N ALA A 247 -1.63 3.81 2.04
CA ALA A 247 -2.65 2.77 2.01
C ALA A 247 -4.03 3.40 1.80
N PHE A 248 -4.44 3.57 0.54
CA PHE A 248 -5.79 3.99 0.21
C PHE A 248 -6.71 2.77 0.03
N HIS A 249 -7.97 2.90 0.42
CA HIS A 249 -8.93 1.82 0.34
C HIS A 249 -10.05 2.16 -0.64
N PRO A 250 -10.29 1.37 -1.70
CA PRO A 250 -11.30 1.68 -2.70
C PRO A 250 -12.71 1.83 -2.16
N GLN A 251 -13.03 1.12 -1.07
CA GLN A 251 -14.32 1.26 -0.38
C GLN A 251 -14.48 2.60 0.35
N ILE A 252 -13.39 3.35 0.52
CA ILE A 252 -13.34 4.67 1.14
C ILE A 252 -13.05 5.72 0.08
N ALA A 253 -11.83 5.73 -0.48
CA ALA A 253 -11.38 6.71 -1.47
C ALA A 253 -12.28 6.74 -2.72
N GLY A 254 -12.87 5.59 -3.11
CA GLY A 254 -13.76 5.48 -4.26
C GLY A 254 -15.20 5.94 -4.03
N THR A 255 -15.60 6.39 -2.81
CA THR A 255 -16.94 6.96 -2.59
C THR A 255 -17.06 8.33 -3.27
N PRO A 256 -18.27 8.78 -3.70
CA PRO A 256 -18.41 9.95 -4.57
C PRO A 256 -17.68 11.20 -4.09
N GLY A 257 -17.89 11.58 -2.84
CA GLY A 257 -17.26 12.79 -2.29
C GLY A 257 -15.75 12.66 -2.12
N ARG A 258 -15.26 11.47 -1.72
CA ARG A 258 -13.83 11.22 -1.57
C ARG A 258 -13.12 11.03 -2.91
N ALA A 259 -13.82 10.51 -3.90
CA ALA A 259 -13.28 10.41 -5.26
C ALA A 259 -13.02 11.81 -5.87
N VAL A 260 -13.88 12.78 -5.64
CA VAL A 260 -13.64 14.19 -6.03
C VAL A 260 -12.42 14.78 -5.30
N MET A 261 -12.23 14.43 -4.03
CA MET A 261 -11.04 14.85 -3.27
C MET A 261 -9.78 14.15 -3.82
N PHE A 262 -9.85 12.86 -4.11
CA PHE A 262 -8.75 12.08 -4.69
C PHE A 262 -8.37 12.59 -6.09
N GLU A 263 -9.34 12.95 -6.91
CA GLU A 263 -9.13 13.59 -8.22
C GLU A 263 -8.33 14.89 -8.10
N LYS A 264 -8.65 15.75 -7.12
CA LYS A 264 -7.86 16.95 -6.82
C LYS A 264 -6.43 16.63 -6.39
N PHE A 265 -6.26 15.53 -5.68
CA PHE A 265 -4.92 15.09 -5.30
C PHE A 265 -4.13 14.57 -6.51
N CYS A 266 -4.76 13.85 -7.43
CA CYS A 266 -4.16 13.45 -8.70
C CYS A 266 -3.73 14.68 -9.52
N ASP A 267 -4.59 15.68 -9.62
CA ASP A 267 -4.26 16.96 -10.28
C ASP A 267 -3.05 17.64 -9.63
N TYR A 268 -3.00 17.68 -8.30
CA TYR A 268 -1.84 18.20 -7.59
C TYR A 268 -0.56 17.42 -7.93
N LEU A 269 -0.61 16.08 -7.91
CA LEU A 269 0.55 15.23 -8.16
C LEU A 269 1.12 15.41 -9.57
N VAL A 270 0.29 15.48 -10.61
CA VAL A 270 0.76 15.62 -11.99
C VAL A 270 1.33 17.02 -12.29
N ASN A 271 0.95 18.02 -11.51
CA ASN A 271 1.46 19.39 -11.61
C ASN A 271 2.69 19.66 -10.74
N GLU A 272 3.02 18.75 -9.81
CA GLU A 272 4.20 18.91 -8.94
C GLU A 272 5.45 18.29 -9.62
N LYS A 273 6.42 19.14 -9.95
CA LYS A 273 7.60 18.73 -10.72
C LYS A 273 8.67 18.02 -9.90
N ASP A 274 8.67 18.25 -8.60
CA ASP A 274 9.68 17.71 -7.69
C ASP A 274 9.32 16.32 -7.14
N ILE A 275 8.18 15.75 -7.57
CA ILE A 275 7.76 14.39 -7.24
C ILE A 275 7.70 13.49 -8.48
N TRP A 276 8.24 12.29 -8.38
CA TRP A 276 8.06 11.26 -9.39
C TRP A 276 7.00 10.27 -8.93
N CYS A 277 5.85 10.27 -9.59
CA CYS A 277 4.78 9.30 -9.35
C CYS A 277 4.97 8.07 -10.24
N SER A 278 4.98 6.88 -9.65
CA SER A 278 5.06 5.60 -10.36
C SER A 278 4.48 4.46 -9.50
N THR A 279 4.63 3.22 -9.96
CA THR A 279 4.31 2.03 -9.15
C THR A 279 5.42 1.75 -8.13
N CYS A 280 5.11 0.95 -7.10
CA CYS A 280 6.14 0.53 -6.14
C CYS A 280 7.26 -0.24 -6.81
N ILE A 281 6.95 -1.12 -7.78
CA ILE A 281 7.99 -1.86 -8.49
C ILE A 281 8.92 -0.95 -9.28
N ASP A 282 8.39 0.07 -9.97
CA ASP A 282 9.23 1.02 -10.72
C ASP A 282 10.17 1.79 -9.77
N ILE A 283 9.69 2.18 -8.58
CA ILE A 283 10.50 2.87 -7.56
C ILE A 283 11.58 1.93 -7.03
N ALA A 284 11.25 0.68 -6.73
CA ALA A 284 12.22 -0.32 -6.27
C ALA A 284 13.30 -0.59 -7.32
N GLU A 285 12.91 -0.81 -8.58
CA GLU A 285 13.85 -1.05 -9.68
C GLU A 285 14.76 0.16 -9.93
N PHE A 286 14.21 1.36 -9.86
CA PHE A 286 15.02 2.59 -9.97
C PHE A 286 16.00 2.71 -8.81
N PHE A 287 15.57 2.41 -7.58
CA PHE A 287 16.47 2.40 -6.42
C PHE A 287 17.62 1.41 -6.61
N VAL A 288 17.32 0.16 -6.98
CA VAL A 288 18.34 -0.88 -7.23
C VAL A 288 19.32 -0.47 -8.31
N ALA A 289 18.83 0.07 -9.43
CA ALA A 289 19.68 0.50 -10.55
C ALA A 289 20.68 1.61 -10.16
N ASN A 290 20.32 2.46 -9.18
CA ASN A 290 21.17 3.59 -8.76
C ASN A 290 22.01 3.31 -7.50
N ASN A 291 21.74 2.20 -6.78
CA ASN A 291 22.43 1.82 -5.54
C ASN A 291 23.00 0.38 -5.56
N GLY A 292 22.74 -0.39 -6.62
CA GLY A 292 23.13 -1.82 -6.73
C GLY A 292 24.63 -2.09 -6.83
N GLY A 293 25.48 -1.07 -6.96
CA GLY A 293 26.96 -1.24 -6.95
C GLY A 293 27.57 -1.51 -5.57
N GLU A 294 26.78 -1.36 -4.48
CA GLU A 294 27.27 -1.50 -3.10
C GLU A 294 26.96 -2.88 -2.45
N THR A 295 26.43 -3.84 -3.21
CA THR A 295 25.99 -5.13 -2.66
C THR A 295 27.11 -6.16 -2.48
N ASN A 296 28.38 -5.80 -2.73
CA ASN A 296 29.54 -6.68 -2.52
C ASN A 296 30.60 -6.01 -1.61
N ALA A 297 30.35 -5.98 -0.32
CA ALA A 297 31.42 -5.84 0.68
C ALA A 297 30.99 -6.54 1.98
#